data_0216eb705a6f72bae61bda36f76e597b
#
_entry.id   0216eb705a6f72bae61bda36f76e597b
#
_cell.length_a   1.000
_cell.length_b   1.000
_cell.length_c   1.000
_cell.angle_alpha   90.00
_cell.angle_beta   90.00
_cell.angle_gamma   90.00
#
_symmetry.space_group_name_H-M   'P 1'
#
loop_
_entity.id
_entity.type
_entity.pdbx_description
1 polymer ?
#
loop_
_entity_poly.entity_id
_entity_poly.type
_entity_poly.pdbx_seq_one_letter_code
_entity_poly.pdbx_strand_id
1 'polypeptide(L)'
;MYDNFEVGHTSTSVSLATGLQKARDIKGTSENIIAIIGDGSLSGGEAFEGLDEASELGTGIIIVVNDNEMSIAENHGGIYKNLRALRESNGECQHNWFKA
;
A
#
# COMPACT_ATOMS: atom_id res chain seq x y z
N MET A 1 -8.17 19.43 -1.49
CA MET A 1 -6.79 18.88 -1.34
C MET A 1 -6.92 17.51 -0.70
N TYR A 2 -6.49 16.46 -1.39
CA TYR A 2 -6.71 15.07 -0.96
C TYR A 2 -5.43 14.42 -0.43
N ASP A 3 -4.28 15.08 -0.58
CA ASP A 3 -3.01 14.69 0.01
C ASP A 3 -2.84 15.41 1.35
N ASN A 4 -2.83 14.64 2.43
CA ASN A 4 -2.80 15.16 3.78
C ASN A 4 -1.39 15.24 4.38
N PHE A 5 -0.39 14.69 3.69
CA PHE A 5 0.97 14.61 4.22
C PHE A 5 2.01 15.03 3.18
N GLU A 6 2.87 15.96 3.56
CA GLU A 6 4.09 16.26 2.82
C GLU A 6 5.24 15.42 3.42
N VAL A 7 5.57 14.32 2.76
CA VAL A 7 6.59 13.38 3.24
C VAL A 7 7.61 13.10 2.14
N GLY A 8 8.88 13.35 2.43
CA GLY A 8 10.00 13.00 1.55
C GLY A 8 10.54 11.58 1.73
N HIS A 9 10.06 10.86 2.74
CA HIS A 9 10.48 9.49 3.05
C HIS A 9 9.66 8.46 2.28
N THR A 10 10.34 7.49 1.67
CA THR A 10 9.71 6.33 1.04
C THR A 10 9.09 5.38 2.07
N SER A 11 8.21 4.49 1.67
CA SER A 11 7.61 3.40 2.46
C SER A 11 6.61 3.79 3.55
N THR A 12 6.26 5.08 3.70
CA THR A 12 5.45 5.59 4.81
C THR A 12 3.95 5.70 4.50
N SER A 13 3.54 5.64 3.23
CA SER A 13 2.17 5.94 2.84
C SER A 13 1.12 5.01 3.45
N VAL A 14 1.44 3.73 3.60
CA VAL A 14 0.51 2.75 4.17
C VAL A 14 0.30 2.99 5.66
N SER A 15 1.37 3.20 6.44
CA SER A 15 1.28 3.45 7.88
C SER A 15 0.56 4.77 8.19
N LEU A 16 0.79 5.82 7.40
CA LEU A 16 0.06 7.09 7.51
C LEU A 16 -1.43 6.92 7.19
N ALA A 17 -1.76 6.20 6.13
CA ALA A 17 -3.14 5.90 5.78
C ALA A 17 -3.85 5.06 6.84
N THR A 18 -3.16 4.12 7.47
CA THR A 18 -3.68 3.32 8.59
C THR A 18 -4.01 4.22 9.79
N GLY A 19 -3.17 5.21 10.09
CA GLY A 19 -3.46 6.22 11.11
C GLY A 19 -4.71 7.06 10.80
N LEU A 20 -4.88 7.49 9.55
CA LEU A 20 -6.09 8.18 9.10
C LEU A 20 -7.33 7.28 9.20
N GLN A 21 -7.20 6.02 8.87
CA GLN A 21 -8.27 5.03 9.00
C GLN A 21 -8.74 4.91 10.45
N LYS A 22 -7.81 4.77 11.39
CA LYS A 22 -8.13 4.75 12.83
C LYS A 22 -8.84 6.03 13.28
N ALA A 23 -8.36 7.18 12.83
CA ALA A 23 -8.97 8.46 13.17
C ALA A 23 -10.41 8.59 12.61
N ARG A 24 -10.64 8.14 11.37
CA ARG A 24 -11.95 8.09 10.74
C ARG A 24 -12.91 7.22 11.56
N ASP A 25 -12.47 6.04 11.95
CA ASP A 25 -13.30 5.08 12.68
C ASP A 25 -13.67 5.60 14.06
N ILE A 26 -12.72 6.25 14.76
CA ILE A 26 -12.98 6.90 16.05
C ILE A 26 -13.99 8.05 15.91
N LYS A 27 -13.89 8.83 14.84
CA LYS A 27 -14.82 9.93 14.56
C LYS A 27 -16.18 9.46 14.06
N GLY A 28 -16.31 8.22 13.62
CA GLY A 28 -17.54 7.67 13.05
C GLY A 28 -17.91 8.27 11.70
N THR A 29 -16.91 8.73 10.92
CA THR A 29 -17.12 9.28 9.59
C THR A 29 -16.93 8.23 8.51
N SER A 30 -17.21 8.54 7.23
CA SER A 30 -17.33 7.53 6.16
C SER A 30 -16.42 7.80 4.96
N GLU A 31 -15.37 8.60 5.13
CA GLU A 31 -14.42 8.88 4.06
C GLU A 31 -13.69 7.60 3.63
N ASN A 32 -13.41 7.48 2.34
CA ASN A 32 -12.53 6.44 1.84
C ASN A 32 -11.07 6.85 2.04
N ILE A 33 -10.31 5.99 2.66
CA ILE A 33 -8.86 6.18 2.83
C ILE A 33 -8.15 5.36 1.77
N ILE A 34 -7.32 6.02 0.98
CA ILE A 34 -6.59 5.41 -0.14
C ILE A 34 -5.10 5.68 0.05
N ALA A 35 -4.32 4.63 0.15
CA ALA A 35 -2.86 4.68 0.12
C ALA A 35 -2.36 4.32 -1.28
N ILE A 36 -1.48 5.15 -1.85
CA ILE A 36 -0.81 4.84 -3.10
C ILE A 36 0.67 4.63 -2.79
N ILE A 37 1.21 3.48 -3.18
CA ILE A 37 2.60 3.12 -2.93
C ILE A 37 3.25 2.54 -4.19
N GLY A 38 4.46 2.98 -4.50
CA GLY A 38 5.26 2.38 -5.57
C GLY A 38 5.88 1.05 -5.14
N ASP A 39 6.17 0.20 -6.12
CA ASP A 39 6.81 -1.10 -5.91
C ASP A 39 8.13 -0.99 -5.14
N GLY A 40 9.00 -0.05 -5.51
CA GLY A 40 10.26 0.19 -4.79
C GLY A 40 10.07 0.59 -3.33
N SER A 41 9.03 1.37 -3.03
CA SER A 41 8.69 1.80 -1.67
C SER A 41 8.07 0.68 -0.83
N LEU A 42 7.45 -0.29 -1.47
CA LEU A 42 6.81 -1.43 -0.80
C LEU A 42 7.84 -2.37 -0.14
N SER A 43 9.11 -2.30 -0.52
CA SER A 43 10.18 -3.12 0.09
C SER A 43 10.64 -2.65 1.47
N GLY A 44 10.24 -1.47 1.91
CA GLY A 44 10.61 -0.95 3.22
C GLY A 44 9.87 -1.66 4.36
N GLY A 45 10.57 -1.88 5.49
CA GLY A 45 9.98 -2.55 6.67
C GLY A 45 8.74 -1.84 7.19
N GLU A 46 8.74 -0.50 7.18
CA GLU A 46 7.59 0.30 7.61
C GLU A 46 6.34 0.05 6.75
N ALA A 47 6.52 -0.16 5.44
CA ALA A 47 5.40 -0.52 4.57
C ALA A 47 4.79 -1.87 4.95
N PHE A 48 5.62 -2.84 5.34
CA PHE A 48 5.15 -4.15 5.81
C PHE A 48 4.41 -4.07 7.13
N GLU A 49 4.94 -3.33 8.09
CA GLU A 49 4.26 -3.11 9.37
C GLU A 49 2.93 -2.38 9.16
N GLY A 50 2.89 -1.40 8.26
CA GLY A 50 1.66 -0.72 7.89
C GLY A 50 0.62 -1.66 7.26
N LEU A 51 1.06 -2.60 6.42
CA LEU A 51 0.18 -3.63 5.83
C LEU A 51 -0.36 -4.60 6.87
N ASP A 52 0.49 -5.04 7.79
CA ASP A 52 0.11 -5.93 8.88
C ASP A 52 -0.96 -5.28 9.77
N GLU A 53 -0.71 -4.06 10.23
CA GLU A 53 -1.66 -3.28 11.01
C GLU A 53 -2.97 -3.01 10.24
N ALA A 54 -2.90 -2.72 8.94
CA ALA A 54 -4.08 -2.51 8.12
C ALA A 54 -4.95 -3.77 8.03
N SER A 55 -4.32 -4.94 8.01
CA SER A 55 -5.04 -6.23 8.01
C SER A 55 -5.74 -6.51 9.35
N GLU A 56 -5.10 -6.17 10.45
CA GLU A 56 -5.67 -6.34 11.80
C GLU A 56 -6.86 -5.42 12.06
N LEU A 57 -6.85 -4.22 11.51
CA LEU A 57 -7.95 -3.26 11.68
C LEU A 57 -9.27 -3.75 11.06
N GLY A 58 -9.22 -4.60 10.04
CA GLY A 58 -10.41 -5.16 9.38
C GLY A 58 -11.35 -4.13 8.75
N THR A 59 -10.94 -2.88 8.66
CA THR A 59 -11.72 -1.77 8.13
C THR A 59 -11.22 -1.39 6.72
N GLY A 60 -12.14 -0.99 5.85
CA GLY A 60 -11.89 -0.86 4.42
C GLY A 60 -10.91 0.26 4.03
N ILE A 61 -9.61 0.03 4.16
CA ILE A 61 -8.57 0.84 3.52
C ILE A 61 -8.32 0.32 2.10
N ILE A 62 -8.09 1.22 1.16
CA ILE A 62 -7.75 0.88 -0.23
C ILE A 62 -6.26 1.12 -0.43
N ILE A 63 -5.53 0.08 -0.80
CA ILE A 63 -4.09 0.19 -1.07
C ILE A 63 -3.86 -0.05 -2.56
N VAL A 64 -3.31 0.97 -3.22
CA VAL A 64 -2.97 0.93 -4.64
C VAL A 64 -1.46 0.76 -4.78
N VAL A 65 -1.03 -0.37 -5.28
CA VAL A 65 0.37 -0.62 -5.61
C VAL A 65 0.61 -0.25 -7.07
N ASN A 66 1.45 0.77 -7.29
CA ASN A 66 1.88 1.15 -8.62
C ASN A 66 3.17 0.41 -8.95
N ASP A 67 3.04 -0.70 -9.67
CA ASP A 67 4.16 -1.53 -10.11
C ASP A 67 4.46 -1.23 -11.60
N ASN A 68 5.49 -0.44 -11.83
CA ASN A 68 5.97 -0.11 -13.16
C ASN A 68 7.37 -0.72 -13.46
N GLU A 69 7.84 -1.60 -12.57
CA GLU A 69 9.16 -2.23 -12.65
C GLU A 69 10.33 -1.22 -12.70
N MET A 70 10.06 0.05 -12.43
CA MET A 70 11.07 1.11 -12.42
C MET A 70 11.47 1.44 -10.99
N SER A 71 12.60 0.90 -10.57
CA SER A 71 13.29 1.33 -9.35
C SER A 71 14.67 1.87 -9.68
N ILE A 72 15.25 2.64 -8.75
CA ILE A 72 16.63 3.19 -8.89
C ILE A 72 17.67 2.05 -8.94
N ALA A 73 17.34 0.90 -8.35
CA ALA A 73 18.11 -0.34 -8.37
C ALA A 73 17.19 -1.53 -8.63
N GLU A 74 17.73 -2.67 -9.03
CA GLU A 74 16.95 -3.88 -9.20
C GLU A 74 16.21 -4.25 -7.89
N ASN A 75 14.92 -4.53 -8.02
CA ASN A 75 14.09 -4.94 -6.91
C ASN A 75 14.47 -6.37 -6.47
N HIS A 76 14.99 -6.49 -5.26
CA HIS A 76 15.33 -7.76 -4.64
C HIS A 76 14.40 -8.06 -3.46
N GLY A 77 14.02 -9.32 -3.31
CA GLY A 77 13.26 -9.79 -2.15
C GLY A 77 12.09 -10.69 -2.50
N GLY A 78 11.60 -11.40 -1.48
CA GLY A 78 10.52 -12.38 -1.62
C GLY A 78 9.19 -11.76 -2.08
N ILE A 79 8.90 -10.52 -1.68
CA ILE A 79 7.64 -9.86 -2.05
C ILE A 79 7.54 -9.62 -3.55
N TYR A 80 8.63 -9.22 -4.20
CA TYR A 80 8.64 -9.00 -5.65
C TYR A 80 8.42 -10.28 -6.43
N LYS A 81 8.99 -11.40 -5.93
CA LYS A 81 8.74 -12.72 -6.49
C LYS A 81 7.27 -13.13 -6.36
N ASN A 82 6.65 -12.83 -5.21
CA ASN A 82 5.24 -13.12 -4.98
C ASN A 82 4.32 -12.23 -5.81
N LEU A 83 4.59 -10.93 -5.90
CA LEU A 83 3.81 -10.00 -6.75
C LEU A 83 3.92 -10.39 -8.22
N ARG A 84 5.12 -10.77 -8.68
CA ARG A 84 5.33 -11.25 -10.04
C ARG A 84 4.57 -12.55 -10.29
N ALA A 85 4.64 -13.51 -9.37
CA ALA A 85 3.89 -14.76 -9.47
C ALA A 85 2.37 -14.53 -9.50
N LEU A 86 1.85 -13.60 -8.70
CA LEU A 86 0.44 -13.22 -8.73
C LEU A 86 0.04 -12.60 -10.07
N ARG A 87 0.88 -11.73 -10.63
CA ARG A 87 0.66 -11.11 -11.94
C ARG A 87 0.66 -12.16 -13.06
N GLU A 88 1.60 -13.10 -13.02
CA GLU A 88 1.74 -14.15 -14.02
C GLU A 88 0.62 -15.20 -13.91
N SER A 89 0.10 -15.48 -12.71
CA SER A 89 -0.95 -16.48 -12.48
C SER A 89 -2.34 -16.05 -12.94
N ASN A 90 -2.64 -14.76 -12.98
CA ASN A 90 -3.98 -14.24 -13.30
C ASN A 90 -4.15 -13.75 -14.75
N GLY A 91 -3.19 -14.00 -15.62
CA GLY A 91 -3.28 -13.94 -17.09
C GLY A 91 -4.03 -12.77 -17.71
N GLU A 92 -4.06 -11.56 -17.13
CA GLU A 92 -4.55 -10.33 -17.78
C GLU A 92 -5.01 -9.22 -16.80
N CYS A 93 -4.56 -9.18 -15.57
CA CYS A 93 -4.91 -8.04 -14.72
C CYS A 93 -3.77 -7.01 -14.70
N GLN A 94 -3.84 -6.02 -15.58
CA GLN A 94 -2.89 -4.89 -15.59
C GLN A 94 -3.08 -3.92 -14.41
N HIS A 95 -4.05 -4.16 -13.54
CA HIS A 95 -4.31 -3.35 -12.36
C HIS A 95 -4.62 -4.24 -11.16
N ASN A 96 -3.62 -4.48 -10.31
CA ASN A 96 -3.80 -5.22 -9.07
C ASN A 96 -4.39 -4.30 -8.00
N TRP A 97 -5.65 -4.52 -7.67
CA TRP A 97 -6.31 -3.89 -6.53
C TRP A 97 -6.31 -4.86 -5.35
N PHE A 98 -5.66 -4.48 -4.26
CA PHE A 98 -5.77 -5.20 -2.99
C PHE A 98 -6.79 -4.48 -2.11
N LYS A 99 -7.81 -5.20 -1.68
CA LYS A 99 -8.74 -4.75 -0.66
C LYS A 99 -8.49 -5.58 0.59
N ALA A 100 -7.98 -4.94 1.60
CA ALA A 100 -7.85 -5.55 2.92
C ALA A 100 -9.20 -5.60 3.66
#